data_40605792244da92f6b3045e79f4a0673
#
_entry.id   40605792244da92f6b3045e79f4a0673
#
_cell.length_a   1.000
_cell.length_b   1.000
_cell.length_c   1.000
_cell.angle_alpha   90.00
_cell.angle_beta   90.00
_cell.angle_gamma   90.00
#
_symmetry.space_group_name_H-M   'P 1'
#
loop_
_entity.id
_entity.type
_entity.pdbx_description
1 polymer ?
#
loop_
_entity_poly.entity_id
_entity_poly.type
_entity_poly.pdbx_seq_one_letter_code
_entity_poly.pdbx_strand_id
1 'polypeptide(L)'
;ALWVFLVHSATTNNPFINPHLFRDRNFTIGLALVFIYGMLNITPTVMIPTMLQNLMGYPDSMIGILLAARGAGMVLGFFIVAQIAKVDPRIGMISGVAAIGLSGWYMALFNLQVDPWAVALAGILQGVGSAVMWVPLSIVAFATLPVKLYPEASSIFHLLRNFGSSIFISVSVLTVSRTGKISYSELAENVSAFTDIARYPQLMGLW
;
A
#
# COMPACT_ATOMS: atom_id res chain seq x y z
N ALA A 1 -27.05 -5.77 6.93
CA ALA A 1 -26.63 -4.36 6.79
C ALA A 1 -26.51 -3.97 5.32
N LEU A 2 -25.67 -4.65 4.50
CA LEU A 2 -25.38 -4.28 3.12
C LEU A 2 -26.62 -4.32 2.20
N TRP A 3 -27.45 -5.35 2.35
CA TRP A 3 -28.70 -5.49 1.61
C TRP A 3 -29.71 -4.37 1.92
N VAL A 4 -29.88 -4.05 3.21
CA VAL A 4 -30.76 -2.94 3.64
C VAL A 4 -30.27 -1.60 3.10
N PHE A 5 -28.96 -1.38 3.10
CA PHE A 5 -28.35 -0.19 2.51
C PHE A 5 -28.60 -0.09 0.99
N LEU A 6 -28.42 -1.19 0.25
CA LEU A 6 -28.67 -1.21 -1.20
C LEU A 6 -30.15 -0.95 -1.53
N VAL A 7 -31.08 -1.59 -0.80
CA VAL A 7 -32.52 -1.39 -0.99
C VAL A 7 -32.92 0.05 -0.64
N HIS A 8 -32.40 0.58 0.48
CA HIS A 8 -32.66 1.96 0.88
C HIS A 8 -32.12 2.98 -0.14
N SER A 9 -30.91 2.76 -0.65
CA SER A 9 -30.31 3.61 -1.69
C SER A 9 -31.05 3.56 -3.03
N ALA A 10 -31.74 2.45 -3.32
CA ALA A 10 -32.51 2.29 -4.56
C ALA A 10 -33.96 2.86 -4.45
N THR A 11 -34.52 2.96 -3.24
CA THR A 11 -35.94 3.33 -3.02
C THR A 11 -36.11 4.76 -2.53
N THR A 12 -35.08 5.43 -2.07
CA THR A 12 -35.19 6.77 -1.49
C THR A 12 -34.93 7.85 -2.53
N ASN A 13 -35.74 8.91 -2.55
CA ASN A 13 -35.60 10.05 -3.49
C ASN A 13 -34.30 10.88 -3.28
N ASN A 14 -33.68 10.78 -2.09
CA ASN A 14 -32.36 11.34 -1.79
C ASN A 14 -31.46 10.20 -1.27
N PRO A 15 -30.91 9.34 -2.15
CA PRO A 15 -30.04 8.26 -1.74
C PRO A 15 -28.74 8.81 -1.16
N PHE A 16 -28.20 8.13 -0.16
CA PHE A 16 -26.91 8.48 0.47
C PHE A 16 -25.74 8.45 -0.55
N ILE A 17 -25.89 7.67 -1.62
CA ILE A 17 -24.99 7.65 -2.79
C ILE A 17 -25.82 7.97 -4.02
N ASN A 18 -25.53 9.11 -4.65
CA ASN A 18 -26.18 9.51 -5.88
C ASN A 18 -25.66 8.66 -7.05
N PRO A 19 -26.51 7.86 -7.76
CA PRO A 19 -26.09 7.04 -8.90
C PRO A 19 -25.46 7.86 -10.05
N HIS A 20 -25.77 9.14 -10.13
CA HIS A 20 -25.18 10.03 -11.12
C HIS A 20 -23.66 10.16 -11.00
N LEU A 21 -23.07 9.91 -9.82
CA LEU A 21 -21.61 9.90 -9.63
C LEU A 21 -20.92 8.86 -10.51
N PHE A 22 -21.52 7.67 -10.65
CA PHE A 22 -20.95 6.59 -11.47
C PHE A 22 -21.17 6.80 -12.97
N ARG A 23 -21.99 7.77 -13.37
CA ARG A 23 -22.23 8.14 -14.75
C ARG A 23 -21.13 9.06 -15.28
N ASP A 24 -20.43 9.74 -14.39
CA ASP A 24 -19.26 10.55 -14.77
C ASP A 24 -18.08 9.64 -15.05
N ARG A 25 -17.60 9.67 -16.29
CA ARG A 25 -16.50 8.82 -16.76
C ARG A 25 -15.18 9.13 -16.04
N ASN A 26 -14.89 10.41 -15.78
CA ASN A 26 -13.68 10.82 -15.10
C ASN A 26 -13.66 10.31 -13.67
N PHE A 27 -14.76 10.49 -12.95
CA PHE A 27 -14.90 10.01 -11.58
C PHE A 27 -14.79 8.49 -11.49
N THR A 28 -15.45 7.76 -12.37
CA THR A 28 -15.42 6.29 -12.41
C THR A 28 -14.00 5.76 -12.67
N ILE A 29 -13.26 6.36 -13.61
CA ILE A 29 -11.85 6.03 -13.83
C ILE A 29 -11.02 6.39 -12.59
N GLY A 30 -11.27 7.55 -11.98
CA GLY A 30 -10.64 7.98 -10.74
C GLY A 30 -10.86 7.00 -9.59
N LEU A 31 -12.07 6.42 -9.48
CA LEU A 31 -12.38 5.38 -8.49
C LEU A 31 -11.56 4.10 -8.72
N ALA A 32 -11.40 3.65 -9.95
CA ALA A 32 -10.56 2.50 -10.27
C ALA A 32 -9.09 2.77 -9.93
N LEU A 33 -8.60 3.95 -10.26
CA LEU A 33 -7.22 4.36 -9.99
C LEU A 33 -6.95 4.52 -8.49
N VAL A 34 -7.89 5.09 -7.72
CA VAL A 34 -7.72 5.23 -6.26
C VAL A 34 -7.78 3.88 -5.54
N PHE A 35 -8.56 2.94 -6.05
CA PHE A 35 -8.56 1.56 -5.56
C PHE A 35 -7.16 0.93 -5.72
N ILE A 36 -6.57 1.01 -6.92
CA ILE A 36 -5.21 0.53 -7.21
C ILE A 36 -4.18 1.28 -6.34
N TYR A 37 -4.33 2.60 -6.20
CA TYR A 37 -3.46 3.39 -5.34
C TYR A 37 -3.50 2.90 -3.88
N GLY A 38 -4.71 2.58 -3.37
CA GLY A 38 -4.87 2.01 -2.03
C GLY A 38 -4.09 0.70 -1.87
N MET A 39 -4.17 -0.19 -2.86
CA MET A 39 -3.43 -1.46 -2.87
C MET A 39 -1.91 -1.23 -2.79
N LEU A 40 -1.38 -0.35 -3.63
CA LEU A 40 0.07 -0.13 -3.75
C LEU A 40 0.67 0.68 -2.60
N ASN A 41 -0.09 1.60 -2.04
CA ASN A 41 0.41 2.56 -1.05
C ASN A 41 0.47 1.99 0.37
N ILE A 42 -0.60 1.35 0.83
CA ILE A 42 -0.74 0.96 2.24
C ILE A 42 -0.05 -0.38 2.54
N THR A 43 -0.02 -1.30 1.59
CA THR A 43 0.56 -2.64 1.80
C THR A 43 2.01 -2.62 2.27
N PRO A 44 2.96 -1.89 1.64
CA PRO A 44 4.33 -1.83 2.14
C PRO A 44 4.44 -1.19 3.52
N THR A 45 3.53 -0.25 3.85
CA THR A 45 3.50 0.41 5.17
C THR A 45 3.18 -0.57 6.30
N VAL A 46 2.45 -1.63 5.99
CA VAL A 46 2.10 -2.69 6.96
C VAL A 46 3.14 -3.82 6.94
N MET A 47 3.56 -4.24 5.74
CA MET A 47 4.43 -5.41 5.58
C MET A 47 5.88 -5.17 6.01
N ILE A 48 6.46 -4.00 5.70
CA ILE A 48 7.86 -3.71 6.02
C ILE A 48 8.11 -3.67 7.52
N PRO A 49 7.33 -2.94 8.35
CA PRO A 49 7.52 -2.98 9.80
C PRO A 49 7.40 -4.40 10.38
N THR A 50 6.43 -5.17 9.91
CA THR A 50 6.24 -6.55 10.34
C THR A 50 7.45 -7.43 10.02
N MET A 51 8.04 -7.26 8.83
CA MET A 51 9.25 -7.97 8.43
C MET A 51 10.45 -7.55 9.30
N LEU A 52 10.66 -6.26 9.49
CA LEU A 52 11.78 -5.73 10.28
C LEU A 52 11.70 -6.18 11.75
N GLN A 53 10.50 -6.19 12.33
CA GLN A 53 10.28 -6.59 13.71
C GLN A 53 10.42 -8.10 13.92
N ASN A 54 9.69 -8.90 13.10
CA ASN A 54 9.57 -10.33 13.33
C ASN A 54 10.73 -11.16 12.77
N LEU A 55 11.36 -10.71 11.69
CA LEU A 55 12.44 -11.46 11.04
C LEU A 55 13.83 -10.90 11.33
N MET A 56 13.94 -9.59 11.54
CA MET A 56 15.24 -8.95 11.75
C MET A 56 15.45 -8.48 13.20
N GLY A 57 14.40 -8.53 14.05
CA GLY A 57 14.51 -8.17 15.47
C GLY A 57 14.78 -6.68 15.72
N TYR A 58 14.42 -5.80 14.78
CA TYR A 58 14.63 -4.37 14.95
C TYR A 58 13.75 -3.80 16.07
N PRO A 59 14.29 -2.91 16.93
CA PRO A 59 13.51 -2.24 17.96
C PRO A 59 12.50 -1.27 17.33
N ASP A 60 11.36 -1.08 17.99
CA ASP A 60 10.25 -0.24 17.52
C ASP A 60 10.69 1.21 17.22
N SER A 61 11.65 1.74 17.99
CA SER A 61 12.22 3.06 17.79
C SER A 61 12.90 3.20 16.43
N MET A 62 13.63 2.17 16.00
CA MET A 62 14.31 2.16 14.70
C MET A 62 13.31 2.02 13.54
N ILE A 63 12.31 1.16 13.71
CA ILE A 63 11.22 1.02 12.75
C ILE A 63 10.48 2.35 12.58
N GLY A 64 10.23 3.07 13.69
CA GLY A 64 9.64 4.40 13.65
C GLY A 64 10.44 5.42 12.83
N ILE A 65 11.78 5.41 12.95
CA ILE A 65 12.66 6.29 12.16
C ILE A 65 12.59 5.94 10.67
N LEU A 66 12.57 4.65 10.32
CA LEU A 66 12.45 4.20 8.93
C LEU A 66 11.09 4.56 8.31
N LEU A 67 10.00 4.50 9.08
CA LEU A 67 8.70 4.99 8.65
C LEU A 67 8.65 6.51 8.54
N ALA A 68 9.33 7.23 9.42
CA ALA A 68 9.45 8.69 9.33
C ALA A 68 10.18 9.12 8.05
N ALA A 69 11.17 8.36 7.57
CA ALA A 69 11.83 8.60 6.29
C ALA A 69 10.82 8.59 5.12
N ARG A 70 9.84 7.68 5.12
CA ARG A 70 8.74 7.68 4.14
C ARG A 70 7.88 8.93 4.25
N GLY A 71 7.58 9.37 5.48
CA GLY A 71 6.86 10.64 5.72
C GLY A 71 7.61 11.85 5.17
N ALA A 72 8.93 11.92 5.37
CA ALA A 72 9.78 12.94 4.78
C ALA A 72 9.74 12.91 3.24
N GLY A 73 9.76 11.71 2.65
CA GLY A 73 9.54 11.53 1.21
C GLY A 73 8.21 12.09 0.73
N MET A 74 7.12 11.87 1.47
CA MET A 74 5.81 12.46 1.13
C MET A 74 5.83 13.99 1.14
N VAL A 75 6.48 14.59 2.14
CA VAL A 75 6.62 16.06 2.20
C VAL A 75 7.38 16.57 0.98
N LEU A 76 8.51 15.96 0.63
CA LEU A 76 9.25 16.30 -0.59
C LEU A 76 8.40 16.13 -1.85
N GLY A 77 7.62 15.05 -1.92
CA GLY A 77 6.70 14.80 -3.03
C GLY A 77 5.64 15.88 -3.20
N PHE A 78 5.12 16.44 -2.10
CA PHE A 78 4.17 17.57 -2.18
C PHE A 78 4.80 18.83 -2.77
N PHE A 79 6.06 19.12 -2.47
CA PHE A 79 6.77 20.23 -3.12
C PHE A 79 6.99 19.97 -4.62
N ILE A 80 7.35 18.75 -4.97
CA ILE A 80 7.56 18.34 -6.37
C ILE A 80 6.26 18.44 -7.17
N VAL A 81 5.16 17.91 -6.64
CA VAL A 81 3.87 17.90 -7.34
C VAL A 81 3.33 19.33 -7.51
N ALA A 82 3.60 20.23 -6.58
CA ALA A 82 3.19 21.62 -6.71
C ALA A 82 3.81 22.32 -7.93
N GLN A 83 4.95 21.87 -8.40
CA GLN A 83 5.57 22.36 -9.64
C GLN A 83 5.03 21.60 -10.88
N ILE A 84 4.91 20.28 -10.80
CA ILE A 84 4.43 19.43 -11.90
C ILE A 84 2.96 19.71 -12.23
N ALA A 85 2.13 19.95 -11.22
CA ALA A 85 0.70 20.24 -11.40
C ALA A 85 0.42 21.52 -12.21
N LYS A 86 1.40 22.41 -12.32
CA LYS A 86 1.31 23.61 -13.19
C LYS A 86 1.43 23.27 -14.68
N VAL A 87 2.01 22.12 -15.01
CA VAL A 87 2.28 21.72 -16.41
C VAL A 87 1.16 20.79 -16.89
N ASP A 88 1.07 19.57 -16.37
CA ASP A 88 0.04 18.60 -16.73
C ASP A 88 -0.14 17.57 -15.57
N PRO A 89 -1.37 17.39 -15.06
CA PRO A 89 -1.65 16.40 -14.01
C PRO A 89 -1.29 14.96 -14.41
N ARG A 90 -1.34 14.62 -15.68
CA ARG A 90 -1.03 13.27 -16.18
C ARG A 90 0.44 12.90 -15.95
N ILE A 91 1.33 13.86 -16.10
CA ILE A 91 2.77 13.67 -15.86
C ILE A 91 2.99 13.31 -14.38
N GLY A 92 2.30 13.99 -13.47
CA GLY A 92 2.34 13.68 -12.04
C GLY A 92 1.84 12.26 -11.73
N MET A 93 0.73 11.84 -12.34
CA MET A 93 0.20 10.48 -12.14
C MET A 93 1.18 9.42 -12.65
N ILE A 94 1.71 9.57 -13.85
CA ILE A 94 2.64 8.60 -14.46
C ILE A 94 3.95 8.54 -13.66
N SER A 95 4.54 9.69 -13.34
CA SER A 95 5.79 9.74 -12.57
C SER A 95 5.62 9.22 -11.15
N GLY A 96 4.46 9.48 -10.52
CA GLY A 96 4.12 8.95 -9.21
C GLY A 96 3.99 7.42 -9.20
N VAL A 97 3.28 6.85 -10.18
CA VAL A 97 3.17 5.39 -10.35
C VAL A 97 4.54 4.77 -10.62
N ALA A 98 5.35 5.40 -11.48
CA ALA A 98 6.70 4.92 -11.77
C ALA A 98 7.59 4.92 -10.50
N ALA A 99 7.54 5.97 -9.69
CA ALA A 99 8.29 6.07 -8.45
C ALA A 99 7.86 5.00 -7.42
N ILE A 100 6.54 4.75 -7.27
CA ILE A 100 6.00 3.69 -6.42
C ILE A 100 6.46 2.32 -6.95
N GLY A 101 6.38 2.09 -8.25
CA GLY A 101 6.81 0.84 -8.89
C GLY A 101 8.31 0.57 -8.71
N LEU A 102 9.15 1.58 -8.91
CA LEU A 102 10.59 1.49 -8.67
C LEU A 102 10.92 1.22 -7.20
N SER A 103 10.23 1.88 -6.28
CA SER A 103 10.37 1.60 -4.85
C SER A 103 9.98 0.16 -4.52
N GLY A 104 8.84 -0.31 -5.04
CA GLY A 104 8.40 -1.70 -4.85
C GLY A 104 9.38 -2.72 -5.45
N TRP A 105 9.91 -2.44 -6.63
CA TRP A 105 10.97 -3.25 -7.24
C TRP A 105 12.22 -3.31 -6.37
N TYR A 106 12.66 -2.16 -5.86
CA TYR A 106 13.81 -2.09 -4.97
C TYR A 106 13.57 -2.86 -3.66
N MET A 107 12.38 -2.74 -3.08
CA MET A 107 11.98 -3.51 -1.89
C MET A 107 11.92 -5.02 -2.14
N ALA A 108 11.58 -5.46 -3.35
CA ALA A 108 11.57 -6.89 -3.72
C ALA A 108 12.97 -7.53 -3.73
N LEU A 109 14.02 -6.73 -3.80
CA LEU A 109 15.42 -7.18 -3.72
C LEU A 109 15.93 -7.30 -2.27
N PHE A 110 15.12 -6.93 -1.27
CA PHE A 110 15.53 -7.01 0.12
C PHE A 110 15.71 -8.47 0.56
N ASN A 111 16.75 -8.68 1.34
CA ASN A 111 17.05 -9.93 2.04
C ASN A 111 17.10 -9.66 3.55
N LEU A 112 17.32 -10.70 4.35
CA LEU A 112 17.43 -10.57 5.83
C LEU A 112 18.64 -9.76 6.32
N GLN A 113 19.58 -9.41 5.42
CA GLN A 113 20.77 -8.61 5.72
C GLN A 113 20.68 -7.20 5.12
N VAL A 114 19.46 -6.74 4.78
CA VAL A 114 19.26 -5.42 4.19
C VAL A 114 19.71 -4.32 5.15
N ASP A 115 20.48 -3.36 4.62
CA ASP A 115 20.90 -2.17 5.37
C ASP A 115 19.67 -1.30 5.70
N PRO A 116 19.53 -0.82 6.95
CA PRO A 116 18.50 0.15 7.34
C PRO A 116 18.41 1.36 6.40
N TRP A 117 19.56 1.82 5.89
CA TRP A 117 19.61 2.91 4.95
C TRP A 117 18.92 2.60 3.62
N ALA A 118 19.04 1.37 3.12
CA ALA A 118 18.34 0.92 1.93
C ALA A 118 16.81 0.93 2.13
N VAL A 119 16.35 0.52 3.30
CA VAL A 119 14.91 0.57 3.67
C VAL A 119 14.43 2.02 3.74
N ALA A 120 15.21 2.93 4.34
CA ALA A 120 14.89 4.35 4.40
C ALA A 120 14.78 4.97 3.00
N LEU A 121 15.74 4.70 2.11
CA LEU A 121 15.72 5.21 0.72
C LEU A 121 14.52 4.70 -0.06
N ALA A 122 14.21 3.40 0.04
CA ALA A 122 13.00 2.83 -0.57
C ALA A 122 11.74 3.52 -0.01
N GLY A 123 11.68 3.75 1.30
CA GLY A 123 10.59 4.48 1.95
C GLY A 123 10.45 5.91 1.45
N ILE A 124 11.55 6.66 1.34
CA ILE A 124 11.55 8.03 0.79
C ILE A 124 11.01 8.03 -0.64
N LEU A 125 11.51 7.15 -1.51
CA LEU A 125 11.08 7.06 -2.90
C LEU A 125 9.58 6.72 -3.01
N GLN A 126 9.09 5.79 -2.17
CA GLN A 126 7.68 5.45 -2.10
C GLN A 126 6.84 6.62 -1.59
N GLY A 127 7.33 7.36 -0.60
CA GLY A 127 6.68 8.56 -0.07
C GLY A 127 6.53 9.63 -1.14
N VAL A 128 7.61 9.96 -1.85
CA VAL A 128 7.59 10.89 -2.99
C VAL A 128 6.57 10.44 -4.04
N GLY A 129 6.65 9.20 -4.50
CA GLY A 129 5.74 8.66 -5.51
C GLY A 129 4.28 8.73 -5.07
N SER A 130 4.01 8.43 -3.80
CA SER A 130 2.66 8.49 -3.21
C SER A 130 2.07 9.89 -3.24
N ALA A 131 2.84 10.92 -2.87
CA ALA A 131 2.38 12.31 -2.87
C ALA A 131 2.20 12.82 -4.30
N VAL A 132 3.15 12.52 -5.19
CA VAL A 132 3.13 12.96 -6.60
C VAL A 132 1.97 12.33 -7.37
N MET A 133 1.56 11.11 -7.05
CA MET A 133 0.39 10.47 -7.64
C MET A 133 -0.93 10.97 -7.04
N TRP A 134 -0.99 11.13 -5.71
CA TRP A 134 -2.23 11.40 -4.98
C TRP A 134 -2.90 12.72 -5.37
N VAL A 135 -2.13 13.81 -5.46
CA VAL A 135 -2.67 15.14 -5.73
C VAL A 135 -3.30 15.24 -7.11
N PRO A 136 -2.60 14.88 -8.23
CA PRO A 136 -3.22 14.90 -9.54
C PRO A 136 -4.40 13.93 -9.69
N LEU A 137 -4.30 12.75 -9.07
CA LEU A 137 -5.37 11.76 -9.10
C LEU A 137 -6.66 12.32 -8.50
N SER A 138 -6.58 12.99 -7.33
CA SER A 138 -7.74 13.61 -6.70
C SER A 138 -8.27 14.77 -7.56
N ILE A 139 -7.41 15.64 -8.07
CA ILE A 139 -7.84 16.77 -8.91
C ILE A 139 -8.59 16.27 -10.16
N VAL A 140 -8.03 15.31 -10.89
CA VAL A 140 -8.63 14.78 -12.11
C VAL A 140 -9.94 14.03 -11.82
N ALA A 141 -10.00 13.24 -10.75
CA ALA A 141 -11.19 12.50 -10.38
C ALA A 141 -12.40 13.42 -10.08
N PHE A 142 -12.17 14.58 -9.46
CA PHE A 142 -13.22 15.50 -9.08
C PHE A 142 -13.47 16.63 -10.09
N ALA A 143 -12.64 16.77 -11.13
CA ALA A 143 -12.66 17.91 -12.05
C ALA A 143 -13.99 18.13 -12.78
N THR A 144 -14.75 17.07 -13.05
CA THR A 144 -16.01 17.12 -13.83
C THR A 144 -17.26 17.09 -12.95
N LEU A 145 -17.10 16.89 -11.62
CA LEU A 145 -18.22 16.78 -10.72
C LEU A 145 -18.77 18.15 -10.30
N PRO A 146 -20.11 18.28 -10.13
CA PRO A 146 -20.71 19.44 -9.48
C PRO A 146 -20.30 19.53 -8.02
N VAL A 147 -20.00 20.74 -7.53
CA VAL A 147 -19.56 20.98 -6.14
C VAL A 147 -20.50 20.39 -5.10
N LYS A 148 -21.80 20.37 -5.37
CA LYS A 148 -22.83 19.76 -4.49
C LYS A 148 -22.59 18.28 -4.20
N LEU A 149 -21.96 17.55 -5.10
CA LEU A 149 -21.69 16.11 -4.98
C LEU A 149 -20.31 15.79 -4.37
N TYR A 150 -19.48 16.79 -4.08
CA TYR A 150 -18.13 16.59 -3.53
C TYR A 150 -18.11 15.80 -2.20
N PRO A 151 -19.00 16.04 -1.22
CA PRO A 151 -18.97 15.29 0.03
C PRO A 151 -19.25 13.79 -0.19
N GLU A 152 -20.25 13.46 -1.01
CA GLU A 152 -20.59 12.08 -1.34
C GLU A 152 -19.48 11.41 -2.16
N ALA A 153 -18.99 12.09 -3.19
CA ALA A 153 -17.89 11.63 -4.03
C ALA A 153 -16.62 11.37 -3.23
N SER A 154 -16.27 12.27 -2.30
CA SER A 154 -15.11 12.11 -1.42
C SER A 154 -15.24 10.88 -0.51
N SER A 155 -16.43 10.66 0.04
CA SER A 155 -16.71 9.48 0.88
C SER A 155 -16.48 8.18 0.12
N ILE A 156 -17.01 8.07 -1.11
CA ILE A 156 -16.85 6.90 -1.97
C ILE A 156 -15.38 6.73 -2.37
N PHE A 157 -14.71 7.82 -2.73
CA PHE A 157 -13.30 7.82 -3.13
C PHE A 157 -12.40 7.26 -2.03
N HIS A 158 -12.56 7.73 -0.79
CA HIS A 158 -11.80 7.23 0.35
C HIS A 158 -12.21 5.80 0.76
N LEU A 159 -13.48 5.46 0.65
CA LEU A 159 -13.96 4.10 0.91
C LEU A 159 -13.31 3.11 -0.06
N LEU A 160 -13.29 3.43 -1.35
CA LEU A 160 -12.73 2.55 -2.37
C LEU A 160 -11.19 2.39 -2.21
N ARG A 161 -10.49 3.48 -1.85
CA ARG A 161 -9.07 3.42 -1.49
C ARG A 161 -8.82 2.45 -0.34
N ASN A 162 -9.59 2.57 0.75
CA ASN A 162 -9.43 1.71 1.92
C ASN A 162 -9.82 0.27 1.64
N PHE A 163 -10.84 0.06 0.80
CA PHE A 163 -11.26 -1.27 0.36
C PHE A 163 -10.16 -1.97 -0.46
N GLY A 164 -9.56 -1.25 -1.41
CA GLY A 164 -8.42 -1.74 -2.18
C GLY A 164 -7.23 -2.13 -1.29
N SER A 165 -6.87 -1.28 -0.33
CA SER A 165 -5.80 -1.58 0.61
C SER A 165 -6.09 -2.81 1.47
N SER A 166 -7.31 -2.95 2.00
CA SER A 166 -7.71 -4.07 2.86
C SER A 166 -7.64 -5.41 2.12
N ILE A 167 -8.13 -5.45 0.88
CA ILE A 167 -8.05 -6.67 0.05
C ILE A 167 -6.59 -7.05 -0.17
N PHE A 168 -5.76 -6.09 -0.59
CA PHE A 168 -4.40 -6.41 -0.97
C PHE A 168 -3.51 -6.75 0.24
N ILE A 169 -3.71 -6.12 1.39
CA ILE A 169 -3.07 -6.52 2.65
C ILE A 169 -3.45 -7.97 3.00
N SER A 170 -4.74 -8.31 2.91
CA SER A 170 -5.20 -9.67 3.21
C SER A 170 -4.57 -10.71 2.30
N VAL A 171 -4.52 -10.44 0.99
CA VAL A 171 -3.85 -11.31 0.01
C VAL A 171 -2.36 -11.42 0.31
N SER A 172 -1.68 -10.30 0.63
CA SER A 172 -0.25 -10.29 0.94
C SER A 172 0.07 -11.10 2.20
N VAL A 173 -0.70 -10.90 3.28
CA VAL A 173 -0.54 -11.66 4.54
C VAL A 173 -0.78 -13.15 4.30
N LEU A 174 -1.83 -13.50 3.55
CA LEU A 174 -2.12 -14.90 3.21
C LEU A 174 -0.97 -15.53 2.42
N THR A 175 -0.43 -14.82 1.44
CA THR A 175 0.69 -15.30 0.61
C THR A 175 1.92 -15.54 1.47
N VAL A 176 2.32 -14.57 2.30
CA VAL A 176 3.48 -14.69 3.20
C VAL A 176 3.29 -15.86 4.16
N SER A 177 2.10 -15.99 4.79
CA SER A 177 1.80 -17.08 5.73
C SER A 177 1.83 -18.46 5.03
N ARG A 178 1.32 -18.57 3.81
CA ARG A 178 1.36 -19.82 3.05
C ARG A 178 2.78 -20.21 2.66
N THR A 179 3.53 -19.27 2.10
CA THR A 179 4.92 -19.52 1.70
C THR A 179 5.76 -19.91 2.92
N GLY A 180 5.60 -19.22 4.05
CA GLY A 180 6.28 -19.57 5.29
C GLY A 180 5.97 -20.99 5.77
N LYS A 181 4.69 -21.42 5.73
CA LYS A 181 4.30 -22.80 6.10
C LYS A 181 4.87 -23.85 5.15
N ILE A 182 4.89 -23.59 3.85
CA ILE A 182 5.46 -24.51 2.85
C ILE A 182 6.97 -24.66 3.08
N SER A 183 7.69 -23.55 3.19
CA SER A 183 9.13 -23.59 3.46
C SER A 183 9.45 -24.28 4.78
N TYR A 184 8.63 -24.08 5.82
CA TYR A 184 8.79 -24.77 7.09
C TYR A 184 8.59 -26.28 6.95
N SER A 185 7.55 -26.75 6.21
CA SER A 185 7.32 -28.17 5.99
C SER A 185 8.45 -28.81 5.17
N GLU A 186 8.94 -28.13 4.13
CA GLU A 186 10.07 -28.60 3.33
C GLU A 186 11.37 -28.72 4.16
N LEU A 187 11.62 -27.75 5.03
CA LEU A 187 12.76 -27.81 5.95
C LEU A 187 12.59 -28.97 6.98
N ALA A 188 11.38 -29.13 7.51
CA ALA A 188 11.10 -30.18 8.49
C ALA A 188 11.26 -31.60 7.91
N GLU A 189 10.92 -31.81 6.63
CA GLU A 189 11.15 -33.08 5.95
C GLU A 189 12.65 -33.37 5.74
N ASN A 190 13.47 -32.34 5.55
CA ASN A 190 14.90 -32.49 5.33
C ASN A 190 15.74 -32.51 6.63
N VAL A 191 15.18 -32.10 7.76
CA VAL A 191 15.83 -32.13 9.08
C VAL A 191 15.26 -33.28 9.90
N SER A 192 15.80 -34.48 9.72
CA SER A 192 15.50 -35.62 10.61
C SER A 192 16.45 -35.62 11.80
N ALA A 193 16.01 -36.25 12.92
CA ALA A 193 16.87 -36.45 14.11
C ALA A 193 18.16 -37.25 13.81
N PHE A 194 18.28 -37.86 12.64
CA PHE A 194 19.42 -38.63 12.15
C PHE A 194 20.32 -37.84 11.21
N THR A 195 19.99 -36.60 10.87
CA THR A 195 20.82 -35.73 10.03
C THR A 195 22.05 -35.28 10.84
N ASP A 196 23.26 -35.42 10.28
CA ASP A 196 24.50 -35.05 10.97
C ASP A 196 24.52 -33.60 11.49
N ILE A 197 23.78 -32.70 10.85
CA ILE A 197 23.59 -31.31 11.24
C ILE A 197 22.91 -31.18 12.61
N ALA A 198 21.98 -32.07 12.97
CA ALA A 198 21.32 -32.08 14.27
C ALA A 198 22.23 -32.56 15.41
N ARG A 199 23.37 -33.14 15.09
CA ARG A 199 24.36 -33.66 16.07
C ARG A 199 25.42 -32.64 16.49
N TYR A 200 25.46 -31.46 15.87
CA TYR A 200 26.40 -30.41 16.30
C TYR A 200 25.95 -29.79 17.64
N PRO A 201 26.77 -29.95 18.72
CA PRO A 201 26.40 -29.44 20.08
C PRO A 201 26.16 -27.93 20.10
N GLN A 202 26.75 -27.20 19.15
CA GLN A 202 26.64 -25.74 19.06
C GLN A 202 25.23 -25.28 18.65
N LEU A 203 24.40 -26.15 18.08
CA LEU A 203 23.03 -25.83 17.70
C LEU A 203 21.98 -26.22 18.76
N MET A 204 22.36 -27.06 19.75
CA MET A 204 21.46 -27.49 20.83
C MET A 204 21.09 -26.37 21.83
N GLY A 205 21.79 -25.24 21.80
CA GLY A 205 21.48 -24.08 22.65
C GLY A 205 20.54 -23.04 22.01
N LEU A 206 20.07 -23.31 20.80
CA LEU A 206 19.22 -22.38 20.03
C LEU A 206 17.73 -22.83 19.95
N TRP A 207 17.36 -23.93 20.66
CA TRP A 207 16.00 -24.47 20.75
C TRP A 207 15.39 -24.22 22.11
#